data_bac72700dadd30090514a7ce65c35b86
#
_entry.id   bac72700dadd30090514a7ce65c35b86
#
_cell.length_a   1.000
_cell.length_b   1.000
_cell.length_c   1.000
_cell.angle_alpha   90.00
_cell.angle_beta   90.00
_cell.angle_gamma   90.00
#
_symmetry.space_group_name_H-M   'P 1'
#
loop_
_entity.id
_entity.type
_entity.pdbx_description
1 polymer ?
#
loop_
_entity_poly.entity_id
_entity_poly.type
_entity_poly.pdbx_seq_one_letter_code
_entity_poly.pdbx_strand_id
1 'polypeptide(L)'
;MRLFVAICFSDETRNALSSAVDALRAQWQGHFSPAENLHLTLAFLGEVDHADAALSAIQKVKSPSFSLQFDRIGQFGNLYWAGIRENDALRALQAQLMAHLKAAGFSFEEREFIPHITLARRYAPSVDFSPAAVEQILTKIEEPVREIALMRSFPQESGAHYETLAVYELSEK
;
A
#
# COMPACT_ATOMS: atom_id res chain seq x y z
N MET A 1 -18.43 5.40 -5.57
CA MET A 1 -16.96 5.61 -5.66
C MET A 1 -16.25 4.52 -4.90
N ARG A 2 -15.27 3.92 -5.49
CA ARG A 2 -14.46 2.90 -4.82
C ARG A 2 -13.26 3.57 -4.14
N LEU A 3 -13.26 3.59 -2.82
CA LEU A 3 -12.29 4.35 -2.02
C LEU A 3 -11.38 3.46 -1.18
N PHE A 4 -10.18 3.95 -0.92
CA PHE A 4 -9.22 3.35 0.00
C PHE A 4 -8.31 4.42 0.60
N VAL A 5 -7.74 4.13 1.76
CA VAL A 5 -6.74 4.99 2.42
C VAL A 5 -5.37 4.35 2.26
N ALA A 6 -4.38 5.12 1.88
CA ALA A 6 -3.05 4.61 1.56
C ALA A 6 -1.93 5.56 1.97
N ILE A 7 -0.74 4.96 2.12
CA ILE A 7 0.53 5.68 2.09
C ILE A 7 1.03 5.62 0.65
N CYS A 8 1.20 6.79 0.05
CA CYS A 8 1.81 6.95 -1.27
C CYS A 8 3.28 7.28 -1.09
N PHE A 9 4.11 6.82 -2.02
CA PHE A 9 5.56 6.89 -1.88
C PHE A 9 6.18 8.05 -2.66
N SER A 10 7.37 8.47 -2.24
CA SER A 10 8.21 9.40 -2.98
C SER A 10 8.61 8.81 -4.34
N ASP A 11 9.03 9.67 -5.26
CA ASP A 11 9.54 9.24 -6.56
C ASP A 11 10.74 8.32 -6.43
N GLU A 12 11.63 8.60 -5.47
CA GLU A 12 12.79 7.76 -5.19
C GLU A 12 12.39 6.33 -4.81
N THR A 13 11.45 6.18 -3.88
CA THR A 13 10.95 4.87 -3.46
C THR A 13 10.19 4.17 -4.58
N ARG A 14 9.35 4.90 -5.33
CA ARG A 14 8.64 4.32 -6.49
C ARG A 14 9.61 3.81 -7.55
N ASN A 15 10.69 4.53 -7.83
CA ASN A 15 11.72 4.10 -8.76
C ASN A 15 12.44 2.84 -8.27
N ALA A 16 12.77 2.77 -6.98
CA ALA A 16 13.41 1.60 -6.38
C ALA A 16 12.47 0.38 -6.41
N LEU A 17 11.19 0.57 -6.07
CA LEU A 17 10.17 -0.49 -6.17
C LEU A 17 9.96 -0.95 -7.62
N SER A 18 10.04 -0.03 -8.57
CA SER A 18 9.96 -0.38 -10.00
C SER A 18 11.14 -1.24 -10.44
N SER A 19 12.32 -1.04 -9.87
CA SER A 19 13.47 -1.92 -10.09
C SER A 19 13.21 -3.33 -9.55
N ALA A 20 12.52 -3.45 -8.40
CA ALA A 20 12.08 -4.74 -7.87
C ALA A 20 11.05 -5.40 -8.80
N VAL A 21 10.10 -4.63 -9.35
CA VAL A 21 9.15 -5.11 -10.37
C VAL A 21 9.89 -5.62 -11.60
N ASP A 22 10.91 -4.91 -12.08
CA ASP A 22 11.72 -5.33 -13.23
C ASP A 22 12.46 -6.64 -12.95
N ALA A 23 12.94 -6.83 -11.71
CA ALA A 23 13.57 -8.09 -11.30
C ALA A 23 12.58 -9.27 -11.30
N LEU A 24 11.31 -9.03 -10.99
CA LEU A 24 10.24 -10.04 -11.15
C LEU A 24 9.95 -10.31 -12.63
N ARG A 25 9.83 -9.26 -13.43
CA ARG A 25 9.55 -9.37 -14.88
C ARG A 25 10.64 -10.15 -15.60
N ALA A 26 11.88 -10.02 -15.16
CA ALA A 26 13.01 -10.75 -15.74
C ALA A 26 12.94 -12.27 -15.47
N GLN A 27 12.19 -12.70 -14.44
CA GLN A 27 12.12 -14.11 -14.04
C GLN A 27 10.86 -14.82 -14.55
N TRP A 28 9.75 -14.12 -14.76
CA TRP A 28 8.50 -14.72 -15.22
C TRP A 28 7.54 -13.68 -15.78
N GLN A 29 6.44 -14.16 -16.35
CA GLN A 29 5.36 -13.34 -16.89
C GLN A 29 4.29 -13.06 -15.81
N GLY A 30 3.61 -11.94 -15.93
CA GLY A 30 2.53 -11.56 -15.03
C GLY A 30 1.97 -10.18 -15.37
N HIS A 31 1.09 -9.68 -14.51
CA HIS A 31 0.59 -8.31 -14.56
C HIS A 31 1.33 -7.47 -13.52
N PHE A 32 2.21 -6.60 -13.96
CA PHE A 32 3.09 -5.82 -13.10
C PHE A 32 2.50 -4.47 -12.76
N SER A 33 2.65 -4.06 -11.51
CA SER A 33 2.18 -2.74 -11.05
C SER A 33 3.02 -1.63 -11.68
N PRO A 34 2.39 -0.66 -12.36
CA PRO A 34 3.11 0.51 -12.84
C PRO A 34 3.53 1.38 -11.65
N ALA A 35 4.58 2.18 -11.82
CA ALA A 35 5.16 2.99 -10.75
C ALA A 35 4.15 3.88 -10.04
N GLU A 36 3.25 4.50 -10.81
CA GLU A 36 2.21 5.39 -10.28
C GLU A 36 1.18 4.70 -9.39
N ASN A 37 1.08 3.36 -9.47
CA ASN A 37 0.13 2.58 -8.67
C ASN A 37 0.75 1.94 -7.42
N LEU A 38 2.06 2.08 -7.24
CA LEU A 38 2.75 1.50 -6.09
C LEU A 38 2.39 2.28 -4.82
N HIS A 39 1.75 1.61 -3.88
CA HIS A 39 1.29 2.22 -2.62
C HIS A 39 1.12 1.14 -1.55
N LEU A 40 1.01 1.58 -0.30
CA LEU A 40 0.66 0.73 0.84
C LEU A 40 -0.77 1.04 1.27
N THR A 41 -1.70 0.12 1.06
CA THR A 41 -3.08 0.28 1.50
C THR A 41 -3.19 0.12 3.01
N LEU A 42 -3.82 1.08 3.68
CA LEU A 42 -4.12 1.04 5.11
C LEU A 42 -5.55 0.54 5.38
N ALA A 43 -6.49 0.90 4.53
CA ALA A 43 -7.90 0.49 4.67
C ALA A 43 -8.62 0.57 3.33
N PHE A 44 -9.34 -0.49 2.98
CA PHE A 44 -10.27 -0.50 1.84
C PHE A 44 -11.67 -0.14 2.33
N LEU A 45 -12.26 0.92 1.78
CA LEU A 45 -13.60 1.34 2.12
C LEU A 45 -14.66 0.73 1.21
N GLY A 46 -14.26 0.23 0.04
CA GLY A 46 -15.17 -0.32 -0.96
C GLY A 46 -15.97 0.76 -1.68
N GLU A 47 -17.17 0.40 -2.13
CA GLU A 47 -18.07 1.34 -2.79
C GLU A 47 -18.71 2.27 -1.76
N VAL A 48 -18.57 3.57 -1.99
CA VAL A 48 -19.03 4.64 -1.09
C VAL A 48 -19.76 5.70 -1.91
N ASP A 49 -20.94 6.11 -1.47
CA ASP A 49 -21.72 7.12 -2.19
C ASP A 49 -21.11 8.51 -2.07
N HIS A 50 -20.64 8.85 -0.85
CA HIS A 50 -20.06 10.15 -0.53
C HIS A 50 -18.79 10.01 0.30
N ALA A 51 -17.79 10.82 0.03
CA ALA A 51 -16.50 10.75 0.72
C ALA A 51 -16.49 11.43 2.10
N ASP A 52 -17.50 12.21 2.47
CA ASP A 52 -17.47 13.09 3.64
C ASP A 52 -17.18 12.36 4.96
N ALA A 53 -17.81 11.20 5.18
CA ALA A 53 -17.59 10.42 6.40
C ALA A 53 -16.15 9.89 6.51
N ALA A 54 -15.58 9.45 5.37
CA ALA A 54 -14.18 9.01 5.31
C ALA A 54 -13.23 10.18 5.57
N LEU A 55 -13.46 11.33 4.93
CA LEU A 55 -12.66 12.53 5.14
C LEU A 55 -12.65 12.95 6.61
N SER A 56 -13.83 13.00 7.25
CA SER A 56 -13.95 13.35 8.65
C SER A 56 -13.24 12.37 9.58
N ALA A 57 -13.30 11.08 9.27
CA ALA A 57 -12.64 10.03 10.06
C ALA A 57 -11.11 10.15 9.96
N ILE A 58 -10.59 10.35 8.76
CA ILE A 58 -9.15 10.45 8.51
C ILE A 58 -8.55 11.67 9.23
N GLN A 59 -9.25 12.80 9.23
CA GLN A 59 -8.82 14.03 9.91
C GLN A 59 -8.61 13.87 11.41
N LYS A 60 -9.25 12.88 12.02
CA LYS A 60 -9.13 12.61 13.47
C LYS A 60 -7.88 11.82 13.83
N VAL A 61 -7.20 11.26 12.86
CA VAL A 61 -5.99 10.47 13.09
C VAL A 61 -4.87 11.37 13.62
N LYS A 62 -4.26 10.95 14.71
CA LYS A 62 -3.11 11.62 15.34
C LYS A 62 -1.95 10.65 15.36
N SER A 63 -0.89 10.97 14.66
CA SER A 63 0.28 10.10 14.55
C SER A 63 1.51 10.93 14.26
N PRO A 64 2.66 10.63 14.88
CA PRO A 64 3.91 11.23 14.43
C PRO A 64 4.26 10.73 13.03
N SER A 65 5.11 11.44 12.33
CA SER A 65 5.78 10.91 11.15
C SER A 65 6.74 9.79 11.55
N PHE A 66 7.00 8.86 10.64
CA PHE A 66 7.88 7.72 10.88
C PHE A 66 8.50 7.25 9.56
N SER A 67 9.40 6.28 9.61
CA SER A 67 10.01 5.70 8.42
C SER A 67 9.63 4.23 8.26
N LEU A 68 9.44 3.80 7.01
CA LEU A 68 9.26 2.40 6.63
C LEU A 68 10.55 1.84 6.07
N GLN A 69 10.85 0.60 6.42
CA GLN A 69 11.90 -0.19 5.80
C GLN A 69 11.28 -1.42 5.14
N PHE A 70 11.68 -1.67 3.89
CA PHE A 70 11.22 -2.83 3.13
C PHE A 70 12.18 -3.99 3.40
N ASP A 71 11.67 -5.22 3.39
CA ASP A 71 12.53 -6.36 3.73
C ASP A 71 12.41 -7.54 2.79
N ARG A 72 11.21 -8.05 2.55
CA ARG A 72 11.03 -9.34 1.87
C ARG A 72 10.02 -9.25 0.74
N ILE A 73 10.06 -10.25 -0.12
CA ILE A 73 8.98 -10.54 -1.04
C ILE A 73 8.06 -11.58 -0.40
N GLY A 74 6.77 -11.36 -0.50
CA GLY A 74 5.75 -12.29 -0.06
C GLY A 74 4.74 -12.56 -1.16
N GLN A 75 3.81 -13.47 -0.90
CA GLN A 75 2.78 -13.82 -1.87
C GLN A 75 1.46 -14.16 -1.20
N PHE A 76 0.39 -13.80 -1.89
CA PHE A 76 -0.97 -14.27 -1.63
C PHE A 76 -1.42 -15.00 -2.90
N GLY A 77 -1.30 -16.34 -2.92
CA GLY A 77 -1.51 -17.08 -4.16
C GLY A 77 -0.53 -16.63 -5.25
N ASN A 78 -1.04 -16.14 -6.37
CA ASN A 78 -0.24 -15.62 -7.49
C ASN A 78 -0.07 -14.10 -7.47
N LEU A 79 -0.40 -13.44 -6.36
CA LEU A 79 -0.12 -12.03 -6.13
C LEU A 79 1.16 -11.91 -5.32
N TYR A 80 2.18 -11.25 -5.87
CA TYR A 80 3.48 -11.03 -5.24
C TYR A 80 3.61 -9.59 -4.77
N TRP A 81 4.15 -9.41 -3.56
CA TRP A 81 4.20 -8.11 -2.91
C TRP A 81 5.51 -7.88 -2.16
N ALA A 82 5.88 -6.60 -2.03
CA ALA A 82 6.96 -6.16 -1.17
C ALA A 82 6.45 -6.02 0.27
N GLY A 83 7.16 -6.62 1.22
CA GLY A 83 6.86 -6.55 2.64
C GLY A 83 7.57 -5.41 3.33
N ILE A 84 7.01 -5.04 4.46
CA ILE A 84 7.53 -3.99 5.34
C ILE A 84 8.10 -4.67 6.59
N ARG A 85 9.29 -4.26 7.01
CA ARG A 85 9.86 -4.67 8.29
C ARG A 85 8.89 -4.25 9.41
N GLU A 86 8.74 -5.09 10.43
CA GLU A 86 7.85 -4.83 11.56
C GLU A 86 8.03 -3.39 12.07
N ASN A 87 6.91 -2.67 12.21
CA ASN A 87 6.90 -1.24 12.49
C ASN A 87 5.71 -0.90 13.40
N ASP A 88 6.00 -0.61 14.66
CA ASP A 88 4.98 -0.30 15.66
C ASP A 88 4.22 0.98 15.33
N ALA A 89 4.89 1.99 14.77
CA ALA A 89 4.26 3.24 14.38
C ALA A 89 3.24 3.04 13.25
N LEU A 90 3.57 2.20 12.27
CA LEU A 90 2.65 1.84 11.20
C LEU A 90 1.42 1.10 11.73
N ARG A 91 1.61 0.13 12.63
CA ARG A 91 0.51 -0.60 13.25
C ARG A 91 -0.39 0.29 14.08
N ALA A 92 0.20 1.22 14.85
CA ALA A 92 -0.57 2.19 15.64
C ALA A 92 -1.38 3.12 14.75
N LEU A 93 -0.79 3.61 13.66
CA LEU A 93 -1.48 4.45 12.67
C LEU A 93 -2.67 3.71 12.06
N GLN A 94 -2.45 2.50 11.58
CA GLN A 94 -3.49 1.69 10.94
C GLN A 94 -4.62 1.36 11.92
N ALA A 95 -4.30 0.98 13.15
CA ALA A 95 -5.31 0.67 14.18
C ALA A 95 -6.16 1.90 14.53
N GLN A 96 -5.54 3.07 14.66
CA GLN A 96 -6.26 4.32 14.94
C GLN A 96 -7.17 4.72 13.78
N LEU A 97 -6.67 4.62 12.55
CA LEU A 97 -7.45 4.88 11.34
C LEU A 97 -8.68 3.96 11.28
N MET A 98 -8.49 2.67 11.51
CA MET A 98 -9.60 1.70 11.51
C MET A 98 -10.65 2.02 12.56
N ALA A 99 -10.22 2.43 13.76
CA ALA A 99 -11.14 2.82 14.83
C ALA A 99 -12.00 4.02 14.43
N HIS A 100 -11.40 5.05 13.85
CA HIS A 100 -12.14 6.22 13.38
C HIS A 100 -13.08 5.91 12.21
N LEU A 101 -12.66 5.06 11.29
CA LEU A 101 -13.49 4.64 10.16
C LEU A 101 -14.69 3.80 10.63
N LYS A 102 -14.48 2.88 11.58
CA LYS A 102 -15.57 2.10 12.17
C LYS A 102 -16.57 3.00 12.91
N ALA A 103 -16.08 3.97 13.65
CA ALA A 103 -16.93 4.96 14.34
C ALA A 103 -17.72 5.83 13.36
N ALA A 104 -17.23 6.02 12.14
CA ALA A 104 -17.90 6.73 11.06
C ALA A 104 -18.89 5.86 10.27
N GLY A 105 -19.06 4.58 10.63
CA GLY A 105 -20.04 3.68 10.04
C GLY A 105 -19.50 2.71 8.99
N PHE A 106 -18.19 2.70 8.74
CA PHE A 106 -17.59 1.73 7.82
C PHE A 106 -17.44 0.36 8.48
N SER A 107 -17.67 -0.69 7.71
CA SER A 107 -17.55 -2.08 8.16
C SER A 107 -16.37 -2.75 7.47
N PHE A 108 -15.64 -3.55 8.23
CA PHE A 108 -14.47 -4.28 7.72
C PHE A 108 -14.53 -5.73 8.18
N GLU A 109 -13.99 -6.63 7.34
CA GLU A 109 -13.73 -7.99 7.78
C GLU A 109 -12.62 -7.98 8.83
N GLU A 110 -12.80 -8.76 9.90
CA GLU A 110 -11.76 -8.95 10.89
C GLU A 110 -10.67 -9.86 10.33
N ARG A 111 -9.50 -9.29 10.08
CA ARG A 111 -8.31 -10.01 9.66
C ARG A 111 -7.06 -9.26 10.08
N GLU A 112 -5.99 -10.01 10.19
CA GLU A 112 -4.69 -9.44 10.51
C GLU A 112 -4.26 -8.43 9.43
N PHE A 113 -3.72 -7.29 9.86
CA PHE A 113 -3.10 -6.34 8.96
C PHE A 113 -1.71 -6.82 8.57
N ILE A 114 -1.54 -7.17 7.30
CA ILE A 114 -0.27 -7.55 6.71
C ILE A 114 0.13 -6.44 5.74
N PRO A 115 1.01 -5.51 6.15
CA PRO A 115 1.40 -4.41 5.27
C PRO A 115 2.17 -4.94 4.06
N HIS A 116 1.68 -4.57 2.88
CA HIS A 116 2.26 -5.05 1.62
C HIS A 116 2.04 -4.07 0.49
N ILE A 117 2.97 -4.06 -0.45
CA ILE A 117 2.88 -3.30 -1.69
C ILE A 117 2.82 -4.29 -2.85
N THR A 118 1.70 -4.32 -3.56
CA THR A 118 1.53 -5.24 -4.69
C THR A 118 2.50 -4.88 -5.81
N LEU A 119 3.32 -5.85 -6.21
CA LEU A 119 4.28 -5.72 -7.31
C LEU A 119 3.81 -6.40 -8.58
N ALA A 120 3.18 -7.56 -8.45
CA ALA A 120 2.71 -8.35 -9.58
C ALA A 120 1.48 -9.17 -9.22
N ARG A 121 0.59 -9.34 -10.20
CA ARG A 121 -0.57 -10.23 -10.13
C ARG A 121 -0.45 -11.28 -11.23
N ARG A 122 -1.14 -12.41 -11.07
CA ARG A 122 -1.08 -13.53 -12.04
C ARG A 122 0.37 -13.91 -12.35
N TYR A 123 1.19 -13.95 -11.29
CA TYR A 123 2.60 -14.26 -11.34
C TYR A 123 2.80 -15.65 -10.71
N ALA A 124 3.18 -16.62 -11.53
CA ALA A 124 3.35 -18.01 -11.10
C ALA A 124 4.70 -18.52 -11.62
N PRO A 125 5.82 -18.07 -11.03
CA PRO A 125 7.14 -18.40 -11.52
C PRO A 125 7.48 -19.88 -11.32
N SER A 126 8.49 -20.33 -12.09
CA SER A 126 9.03 -21.69 -11.97
C SER A 126 9.76 -21.89 -10.64
N VAL A 127 10.16 -23.16 -10.40
CA VAL A 127 10.94 -23.53 -9.21
C VAL A 127 12.31 -22.84 -9.13
N ASP A 128 12.81 -22.30 -10.25
CA ASP A 128 14.07 -21.56 -10.31
C ASP A 128 13.94 -20.09 -9.90
N PHE A 129 12.75 -19.66 -9.48
CA PHE A 129 12.52 -18.29 -9.03
C PHE A 129 13.43 -17.93 -7.85
N SER A 130 14.11 -16.78 -7.98
CA SER A 130 15.01 -16.26 -6.94
C SER A 130 14.39 -15.06 -6.21
N PRO A 131 13.84 -15.26 -5.00
CA PRO A 131 13.38 -14.13 -4.18
C PRO A 131 14.53 -13.19 -3.80
N ALA A 132 15.72 -13.72 -3.61
CA ALA A 132 16.90 -12.94 -3.19
C ALA A 132 17.22 -11.81 -4.16
N ALA A 133 17.06 -12.01 -5.47
CA ALA A 133 17.31 -10.99 -6.47
C ALA A 133 16.40 -9.75 -6.28
N VAL A 134 15.18 -9.96 -5.81
CA VAL A 134 14.21 -8.89 -5.52
C VAL A 134 14.47 -8.31 -4.13
N GLU A 135 14.69 -9.14 -3.14
CA GLU A 135 14.89 -8.71 -1.74
C GLU A 135 16.13 -7.86 -1.55
N GLN A 136 17.20 -8.09 -2.34
CA GLN A 136 18.38 -7.26 -2.34
C GLN A 136 18.10 -5.80 -2.73
N ILE A 137 17.11 -5.60 -3.58
CA ILE A 137 16.63 -4.26 -3.95
C ILE A 137 15.78 -3.68 -2.82
N LEU A 138 14.82 -4.47 -2.30
CA LEU A 138 13.87 -4.03 -1.29
C LEU A 138 14.54 -3.60 0.02
N THR A 139 15.52 -4.35 0.49
CA THR A 139 16.20 -4.07 1.78
C THR A 139 16.96 -2.76 1.82
N LYS A 140 17.20 -2.14 0.68
CA LYS A 140 17.87 -0.83 0.58
C LYS A 140 16.90 0.35 0.60
N ILE A 141 15.58 0.07 0.60
CA ILE A 141 14.57 1.12 0.53
C ILE A 141 14.16 1.53 1.94
N GLU A 142 14.23 2.83 2.20
CA GLU A 142 13.70 3.47 3.39
C GLU A 142 12.82 4.63 2.94
N GLU A 143 11.56 4.66 3.42
CA GLU A 143 10.60 5.69 3.05
C GLU A 143 10.15 6.47 4.28
N PRO A 144 10.41 7.78 4.36
CA PRO A 144 9.80 8.62 5.39
C PRO A 144 8.30 8.79 5.11
N VAL A 145 7.49 8.55 6.12
CA VAL A 145 6.02 8.70 6.03
C VAL A 145 5.61 9.92 6.82
N ARG A 146 5.08 10.93 6.12
CA ARG A 146 4.64 12.20 6.69
C ARG A 146 3.17 12.48 6.44
N GLU A 147 2.53 11.67 5.61
CA GLU A 147 1.13 11.90 5.21
C GLU A 147 0.45 10.59 4.83
N ILE A 148 -0.88 10.61 4.87
CA ILE A 148 -1.74 9.56 4.33
C ILE A 148 -2.72 10.18 3.35
N ALA A 149 -3.23 9.39 2.43
CA ALA A 149 -4.10 9.87 1.37
C ALA A 149 -5.40 9.08 1.29
N LEU A 150 -6.50 9.77 1.00
CA LEU A 150 -7.73 9.14 0.55
C LEU A 150 -7.68 9.04 -0.96
N MET A 151 -7.81 7.82 -1.48
CA MET A 151 -7.66 7.47 -2.88
C MET A 151 -8.97 6.94 -3.44
N ARG A 152 -9.19 7.21 -4.72
CA ARG A 152 -10.28 6.63 -5.51
C ARG A 152 -9.71 5.71 -6.58
N SER A 153 -10.31 4.53 -6.71
CA SER A 153 -9.94 3.56 -7.73
C SER A 153 -10.94 3.60 -8.88
N PHE A 154 -10.42 3.68 -10.11
CA PHE A 154 -11.18 3.53 -11.35
C PHE A 154 -10.74 2.25 -12.03
N PRO A 155 -11.60 1.22 -12.15
CA PRO A 155 -11.25 0.04 -12.91
C PRO A 155 -11.13 0.38 -14.40
N GLN A 156 -10.08 -0.14 -15.05
CA GLN A 156 -9.83 0.00 -16.48
C GLN A 156 -9.40 -1.35 -17.05
N GLU A 157 -9.51 -1.52 -18.37
CA GLU A 157 -9.08 -2.75 -19.05
C GLU A 157 -7.60 -3.05 -18.84
N SER A 158 -6.77 -2.02 -18.80
CA SER A 158 -5.31 -2.11 -18.60
C SER A 158 -4.88 -2.19 -17.14
N GLY A 159 -5.82 -2.31 -16.20
CA GLY A 159 -5.59 -2.28 -14.76
C GLY A 159 -6.32 -1.13 -14.09
N ALA A 160 -6.05 -0.89 -12.81
CA ALA A 160 -6.68 0.20 -12.08
C ALA A 160 -5.96 1.52 -12.29
N HIS A 161 -6.72 2.59 -12.40
CA HIS A 161 -6.22 3.96 -12.29
C HIS A 161 -6.62 4.52 -10.94
N TYR A 162 -5.68 5.17 -10.25
CA TYR A 162 -5.91 5.76 -8.93
C TYR A 162 -5.84 7.28 -8.98
N GLU A 163 -6.73 7.92 -8.23
CA GLU A 163 -6.79 9.37 -8.11
C GLU A 163 -6.76 9.75 -6.64
N THR A 164 -5.94 10.72 -6.27
CA THR A 164 -5.87 11.25 -4.90
C THR A 164 -7.00 12.24 -4.70
N LEU A 165 -7.88 11.97 -3.74
CA LEU A 165 -8.97 12.88 -3.37
C LEU A 165 -8.54 13.88 -2.30
N ALA A 166 -7.73 13.46 -1.34
CA ALA A 166 -7.26 14.29 -0.25
C ALA A 166 -5.98 13.73 0.36
N VAL A 167 -5.15 14.62 0.89
CA VAL A 167 -3.91 14.28 1.60
C VAL A 167 -3.96 14.88 2.99
N TYR A 168 -3.53 14.12 4.00
CA TYR A 168 -3.50 14.54 5.39
C TYR A 168 -2.10 14.37 5.96
N GLU A 169 -1.52 15.46 6.45
CA GLU A 169 -0.25 15.41 7.14
C GLU A 169 -0.40 14.72 8.49
N LEU A 170 0.55 13.85 8.81
CA LEU A 170 0.63 13.22 10.11
C LEU A 170 1.10 14.23 11.15
N SER A 171 0.39 14.31 12.28
CA SER A 171 0.67 15.22 13.37
C SER A 171 0.17 14.63 14.67
N GLU A 172 0.93 14.79 15.72
CA GLU A 172 0.53 14.42 17.10
C GLU A 172 -0.43 15.41 17.74
N LYS A 173 -0.62 16.57 17.13
CA LYS A 173 -1.44 17.67 17.68
C LYS A 173 -2.88 17.65 17.23
#